data_7f3ecdb134285c0ab5738d6f262fa92f
#
_entry.id   7f3ecdb134285c0ab5738d6f262fa92f
#
_cell.length_a   1.000
_cell.length_b   1.000
_cell.length_c   1.000
_cell.angle_alpha   90.00
_cell.angle_beta   90.00
_cell.angle_gamma   90.00
#
_symmetry.space_group_name_H-M   'P 1'
#
loop_
_entity.id
_entity.type
_entity.pdbx_description
1 polymer ?
#
loop_
_entity_poly.entity_id
_entity_poly.type
_entity_poly.pdbx_seq_one_letter_code
_entity_poly.pdbx_strand_id
1 'polypeptide(L)'
;MSRSSGFGARLDPITGRPAFHPGLDLTGGYLTPIYATAPGVVSFTGQRSGYGNTIEIDHGAGFKTRYAHLQGMAVGLGQRVAVGQRIGAMGSTGRSTGPHLHYEVWVDGRPQNPDRFLKAGEYVQQTQ
;
A
#
# COMPACT_ATOMS: atom_id res chain seq x y z
N MET A 1 12.46 1.71 -4.07
CA MET A 1 11.33 1.46 -5.00
C MET A 1 11.12 2.65 -5.92
N SER A 2 10.75 2.38 -7.15
CA SER A 2 10.43 3.42 -8.13
C SER A 2 8.93 3.52 -8.31
N ARG A 3 8.45 4.73 -8.59
CA ARG A 3 7.05 4.97 -8.86
C ARG A 3 6.73 4.58 -10.30
N SER A 4 5.71 3.74 -10.50
CA SER A 4 5.25 3.37 -11.84
C SER A 4 3.93 4.03 -12.21
N SER A 5 3.11 4.42 -11.24
CA SER A 5 1.78 4.96 -11.50
C SER A 5 1.28 5.78 -10.33
N GLY A 6 0.78 6.98 -10.60
CA GLY A 6 0.34 7.91 -9.58
C GLY A 6 -1.14 7.82 -9.28
N PHE A 7 -1.54 8.55 -8.25
CA PHE A 7 -2.93 8.70 -7.83
C PHE A 7 -3.71 9.56 -8.83
N GLY A 8 -4.98 9.22 -9.04
CA GLY A 8 -5.92 10.04 -9.79
C GLY A 8 -6.47 9.35 -11.03
N ALA A 9 -7.14 10.13 -11.90
CA ALA A 9 -7.74 9.62 -13.12
C ALA A 9 -6.67 9.31 -14.16
N ARG A 10 -6.74 8.14 -14.77
CA ARG A 10 -5.81 7.68 -15.79
C ARG A 10 -6.40 6.53 -16.60
N LEU A 11 -5.68 6.09 -17.63
CA LEU A 11 -6.08 4.90 -18.35
C LEU A 11 -5.70 3.65 -17.56
N ASP A 12 -6.62 2.70 -17.47
CA ASP A 12 -6.36 1.40 -16.85
C ASP A 12 -5.33 0.65 -17.72
N PRO A 13 -4.19 0.20 -17.15
CA PRO A 13 -3.15 -0.45 -17.94
C PRO A 13 -3.54 -1.81 -18.50
N ILE A 14 -4.58 -2.44 -17.96
CA ILE A 14 -5.05 -3.75 -18.40
C ILE A 14 -6.15 -3.62 -19.45
N THR A 15 -7.13 -2.72 -19.26
CA THR A 15 -8.27 -2.57 -20.15
C THR A 15 -8.13 -1.40 -21.15
N GLY A 16 -7.22 -0.47 -20.92
CA GLY A 16 -7.06 0.74 -21.72
C GLY A 16 -8.17 1.76 -21.50
N ARG A 17 -9.09 1.54 -20.58
CA ARG A 17 -10.23 2.43 -20.32
C ARG A 17 -9.86 3.49 -19.28
N PRO A 18 -10.50 4.68 -19.35
CA PRO A 18 -10.33 5.66 -18.28
C PRO A 18 -10.78 5.08 -16.95
N ALA A 19 -9.95 5.25 -15.93
CA ALA A 19 -10.23 4.76 -14.58
C ALA A 19 -9.58 5.68 -13.56
N PHE A 20 -10.19 5.77 -12.36
CA PHE A 20 -9.59 6.44 -11.22
C PHE A 20 -8.63 5.48 -10.53
N HIS A 21 -7.40 5.93 -10.30
CA HIS A 21 -6.40 5.15 -9.57
C HIS A 21 -6.38 5.63 -8.11
N PRO A 22 -6.91 4.83 -7.16
CA PRO A 22 -7.09 5.28 -5.77
C PRO A 22 -5.81 5.29 -4.95
N GLY A 23 -4.69 4.94 -5.56
CA GLY A 23 -3.43 4.80 -4.84
C GLY A 23 -2.23 5.12 -5.69
N LEU A 24 -1.09 4.62 -5.26
CA LEU A 24 0.22 4.82 -5.87
C LEU A 24 0.84 3.44 -6.11
N ASP A 25 1.36 3.21 -7.32
CA ASP A 25 2.11 1.99 -7.62
C ASP A 25 3.61 2.27 -7.56
N LEU A 26 4.30 1.44 -6.80
CA LEU A 26 5.75 1.51 -6.61
C LEU A 26 6.36 0.22 -7.13
N THR A 27 7.27 0.33 -8.09
CA THR A 27 7.96 -0.84 -8.64
C THR A 27 9.17 -1.21 -7.79
N GLY A 28 9.51 -2.49 -7.81
CA GLY A 28 10.68 -3.01 -7.12
C GLY A 28 10.88 -4.47 -7.51
N GLY A 29 11.90 -5.09 -6.95
CA GLY A 29 12.14 -6.51 -7.15
C GLY A 29 11.11 -7.36 -6.44
N TYR A 30 10.87 -8.56 -6.96
CA TYR A 30 10.04 -9.57 -6.28
C TYR A 30 10.61 -9.84 -4.88
N LEU A 31 9.72 -9.88 -3.89
CA LEU A 31 10.05 -10.07 -2.47
C LEU A 31 10.74 -8.87 -1.79
N THR A 32 10.80 -7.71 -2.43
CA THR A 32 11.26 -6.49 -1.76
C THR A 32 10.48 -6.28 -0.47
N PRO A 33 11.14 -6.03 0.67
CA PRO A 33 10.43 -5.82 1.94
C PRO A 33 9.51 -4.61 1.89
N ILE A 34 8.33 -4.75 2.48
CA ILE A 34 7.34 -3.69 2.61
C ILE A 34 7.24 -3.31 4.09
N TYR A 35 7.25 -2.01 4.37
CA TYR A 35 7.27 -1.48 5.73
C TYR A 35 6.02 -0.62 5.98
N ALA A 36 5.52 -0.65 7.22
CA ALA A 36 4.42 0.22 7.63
C ALA A 36 4.86 1.68 7.56
N THR A 37 4.02 2.51 6.95
CA THR A 37 4.34 3.94 6.77
C THR A 37 3.99 4.79 7.98
N ALA A 38 3.22 4.25 8.92
CA ALA A 38 2.85 4.89 10.17
C ALA A 38 2.48 3.81 11.20
N PRO A 39 2.50 4.13 12.51
CA PRO A 39 2.09 3.15 13.52
C PRO A 39 0.59 2.92 13.49
N GLY A 40 0.16 1.74 13.89
CA GLY A 40 -1.26 1.41 13.97
C GLY A 40 -1.51 -0.05 14.31
N VAL A 41 -2.73 -0.50 13.99
CA VAL A 41 -3.18 -1.87 14.23
C VAL A 41 -3.62 -2.47 12.90
N VAL A 42 -3.20 -3.69 12.63
CA VAL A 42 -3.60 -4.40 11.41
C VAL A 42 -5.10 -4.67 11.47
N SER A 43 -5.85 -4.05 10.55
CA SER A 43 -7.31 -4.17 10.49
C SER A 43 -7.79 -5.15 9.43
N PHE A 44 -6.91 -5.57 8.51
CA PHE A 44 -7.22 -6.58 7.50
C PHE A 44 -5.94 -7.25 7.02
N THR A 45 -5.98 -8.57 6.87
CA THR A 45 -4.97 -9.35 6.14
C THR A 45 -5.70 -10.43 5.35
N GLY A 46 -5.36 -10.60 4.08
CA GLY A 46 -5.97 -11.63 3.24
C GLY A 46 -6.07 -11.17 1.81
N GLN A 47 -6.94 -11.85 1.05
CA GLN A 47 -7.13 -11.53 -0.35
C GLN A 47 -8.30 -10.58 -0.53
N ARG A 48 -8.11 -9.59 -1.41
CA ARG A 48 -9.17 -8.72 -1.90
C ARG A 48 -9.21 -8.78 -3.41
N SER A 49 -10.42 -8.75 -3.97
CA SER A 49 -10.62 -8.80 -5.42
C SER A 49 -9.88 -7.64 -6.10
N GLY A 50 -9.05 -7.96 -7.08
CA GLY A 50 -8.24 -7.01 -7.81
C GLY A 50 -6.95 -6.59 -7.11
N TYR A 51 -6.88 -6.70 -5.79
CA TYR A 51 -5.71 -6.29 -5.00
C TYR A 51 -4.77 -7.45 -4.66
N GLY A 52 -5.25 -8.68 -4.73
CA GLY A 52 -4.48 -9.84 -4.30
C GLY A 52 -4.26 -9.85 -2.79
N ASN A 53 -3.11 -10.33 -2.36
CA ASN A 53 -2.75 -10.34 -0.94
C ASN A 53 -2.58 -8.93 -0.42
N THR A 54 -3.36 -8.58 0.58
CA THR A 54 -3.54 -7.21 1.06
C THR A 54 -3.39 -7.13 2.57
N ILE A 55 -2.73 -6.07 3.04
CA ILE A 55 -2.69 -5.68 4.45
C ILE A 55 -3.30 -4.28 4.56
N GLU A 56 -4.17 -4.08 5.55
CA GLU A 56 -4.67 -2.74 5.91
C GLU A 56 -4.32 -2.45 7.34
N ILE A 57 -3.85 -1.23 7.60
CA ILE A 57 -3.49 -0.76 8.92
C ILE A 57 -4.38 0.42 9.29
N ASP A 58 -5.01 0.33 10.45
CA ASP A 58 -5.80 1.41 11.04
C ASP A 58 -4.89 2.21 11.97
N HIS A 59 -4.69 3.48 11.63
CA HIS A 59 -3.83 4.38 12.39
C HIS A 59 -4.62 5.22 13.41
N GLY A 60 -5.94 5.06 13.46
CA GLY A 60 -6.81 5.85 14.30
C GLY A 60 -7.37 7.08 13.57
N ALA A 61 -8.38 7.72 14.18
CA ALA A 61 -9.01 8.95 13.65
C ALA A 61 -9.49 8.84 12.21
N GLY A 62 -9.91 7.65 11.77
CA GLY A 62 -10.38 7.40 10.39
C GLY A 62 -9.28 7.25 9.35
N PHE A 63 -8.02 7.25 9.77
CA PHE A 63 -6.86 7.15 8.87
C PHE A 63 -6.42 5.70 8.72
N LYS A 64 -6.38 5.22 7.47
CA LYS A 64 -5.95 3.83 7.15
C LYS A 64 -5.00 3.83 5.97
N THR A 65 -4.09 2.85 5.94
CA THR A 65 -3.25 2.57 4.79
C THR A 65 -3.50 1.14 4.30
N ARG A 66 -3.37 0.94 2.99
CA ARG A 66 -3.59 -0.36 2.34
C ARG A 66 -2.38 -0.68 1.47
N TYR A 67 -1.90 -1.91 1.59
CA TYR A 67 -0.72 -2.44 0.89
C TYR A 67 -1.15 -3.68 0.14
N ALA A 68 -1.05 -3.68 -1.18
CA ALA A 68 -1.62 -4.73 -2.03
C ALA A 68 -0.61 -5.37 -2.97
N HIS A 69 -1.03 -6.46 -3.62
CA HIS A 69 -0.25 -7.30 -4.52
C HIS A 69 0.95 -7.97 -3.84
N LEU A 70 0.83 -8.21 -2.53
CA LEU A 70 1.91 -8.79 -1.74
C LEU A 70 2.10 -10.28 -2.06
N GLN A 71 3.33 -10.74 -1.98
CA GLN A 71 3.66 -12.17 -2.04
C GLN A 71 3.51 -12.79 -0.66
N GLY A 72 3.96 -12.10 0.38
CA GLY A 72 3.89 -12.59 1.75
C GLY A 72 3.44 -11.51 2.71
N MET A 73 2.83 -11.96 3.81
CA MET A 73 2.35 -11.09 4.89
C MET A 73 3.00 -11.57 6.18
N ALA A 74 3.74 -10.66 6.84
CA ALA A 74 4.51 -10.96 8.05
C ALA A 74 3.77 -10.55 9.33
N VAL A 75 2.54 -10.05 9.20
CA VAL A 75 1.72 -9.59 10.33
C VAL A 75 0.33 -10.21 10.24
N GLY A 76 -0.35 -10.27 11.38
CA GLY A 76 -1.70 -10.81 11.47
C GLY A 76 -2.72 -9.79 11.93
N LEU A 77 -4.00 -10.11 11.74
CA LEU A 77 -5.12 -9.27 12.15
C LEU A 77 -5.02 -8.94 13.64
N GLY A 78 -5.17 -7.66 13.97
CA GLY A 78 -5.12 -7.17 15.36
C GLY A 78 -3.72 -6.90 15.88
N GLN A 79 -2.68 -7.20 15.12
CA GLN A 79 -1.30 -6.94 15.54
C GLN A 79 -1.00 -5.45 15.50
N ARG A 80 -0.31 -4.93 16.53
CA ARG A 80 0.20 -3.57 16.53
C ARG A 80 1.49 -3.52 15.73
N VAL A 81 1.65 -2.46 14.94
CA VAL A 81 2.86 -2.22 14.15
C VAL A 81 3.41 -0.83 14.44
N ALA A 82 4.73 -0.71 14.40
CA ALA A 82 5.41 0.57 14.48
C ALA A 82 5.68 1.11 13.09
N VAL A 83 5.91 2.42 12.97
CA VAL A 83 6.40 3.00 11.71
C VAL A 83 7.73 2.34 11.32
N GLY A 84 7.87 1.97 10.05
CA GLY A 84 9.08 1.31 9.55
C GLY A 84 9.18 -0.18 9.89
N GLN A 85 8.19 -0.75 10.58
CA GLN A 85 8.16 -2.19 10.83
C GLN A 85 7.87 -2.94 9.54
N ARG A 86 8.62 -4.03 9.28
CA ARG A 86 8.35 -4.89 8.13
C ARG A 86 7.01 -5.59 8.29
N ILE A 87 6.14 -5.47 7.29
CA ILE A 87 4.80 -6.07 7.32
C ILE A 87 4.61 -7.12 6.23
N GLY A 88 5.43 -7.13 5.18
CA GLY A 88 5.26 -8.08 4.10
C GLY A 88 6.37 -8.01 3.07
N ALA A 89 6.12 -8.63 1.93
CA ALA A 89 7.05 -8.67 0.81
C ALA A 89 6.30 -8.42 -0.50
N MET A 90 6.93 -7.66 -1.39
CA MET A 90 6.36 -7.28 -2.69
C MET A 90 6.14 -8.51 -3.56
N GLY A 91 5.02 -8.54 -4.24
CA GLY A 91 4.68 -9.60 -5.19
C GLY A 91 3.93 -9.05 -6.39
N SER A 92 3.19 -9.95 -7.05
CA SER A 92 2.39 -9.62 -8.22
C SER A 92 1.04 -10.33 -8.14
N THR A 93 0.53 -10.56 -6.93
CA THR A 93 -0.75 -11.25 -6.70
C THR A 93 -1.91 -10.33 -7.06
N GLY A 94 -3.06 -10.93 -7.37
CA GLY A 94 -4.24 -10.20 -7.80
C GLY A 94 -4.10 -9.67 -9.23
N ARG A 95 -4.77 -8.54 -9.52
CA ARG A 95 -4.73 -7.89 -10.83
C ARG A 95 -3.45 -7.08 -10.98
N SER A 96 -2.40 -7.71 -11.49
CA SER A 96 -1.08 -7.11 -11.58
C SER A 96 -0.37 -7.55 -12.86
N THR A 97 0.41 -6.64 -13.45
CA THR A 97 1.21 -6.88 -14.66
C THR A 97 2.68 -7.15 -14.36
N GLY A 98 3.06 -7.19 -13.09
CA GLY A 98 4.42 -7.46 -12.65
C GLY A 98 4.62 -7.08 -11.19
N PRO A 99 5.79 -7.38 -10.60
CA PRO A 99 6.04 -7.07 -9.19
C PRO A 99 5.94 -5.57 -8.93
N HIS A 100 5.05 -5.19 -8.00
CA HIS A 100 4.90 -3.81 -7.54
C HIS A 100 4.12 -3.79 -6.23
N LEU A 101 4.22 -2.68 -5.50
CA LEU A 101 3.37 -2.37 -4.37
C LEU A 101 2.30 -1.39 -4.83
N HIS A 102 1.04 -1.72 -4.60
CA HIS A 102 -0.06 -0.77 -4.71
C HIS A 102 -0.37 -0.25 -3.31
N TYR A 103 -0.21 1.04 -3.10
CA TYR A 103 -0.32 1.68 -1.79
C TYR A 103 -1.44 2.71 -1.82
N GLU A 104 -2.36 2.61 -0.86
CA GLU A 104 -3.48 3.53 -0.73
C GLU A 104 -3.51 4.14 0.66
N VAL A 105 -3.92 5.40 0.73
CA VAL A 105 -4.23 6.10 1.97
C VAL A 105 -5.70 6.48 1.96
N TRP A 106 -6.40 6.14 3.03
CA TRP A 106 -7.82 6.41 3.18
C TRP A 106 -8.06 7.24 4.44
N VAL A 107 -8.84 8.32 4.32
CA VAL A 107 -9.25 9.16 5.45
C VAL A 107 -10.77 9.24 5.43
N ASP A 108 -11.40 8.81 6.51
CA ASP A 108 -12.86 8.79 6.67
C ASP A 108 -13.59 8.15 5.48
N GLY A 109 -13.04 7.01 5.00
CA GLY A 109 -13.62 6.24 3.91
C GLY A 109 -13.38 6.81 2.52
N ARG A 110 -12.50 7.80 2.36
CA ARG A 110 -12.17 8.40 1.07
C ARG A 110 -10.69 8.24 0.75
N PRO A 111 -10.35 7.82 -0.48
CA PRO A 111 -8.94 7.72 -0.88
C PRO A 111 -8.30 9.10 -0.98
N GLN A 112 -7.06 9.18 -0.52
CA GLN A 112 -6.26 10.40 -0.53
C GLN A 112 -5.04 10.21 -1.43
N ASN A 113 -4.45 11.31 -1.91
CA ASN A 113 -3.20 11.25 -2.64
C ASN A 113 -2.08 10.78 -1.69
N PRO A 114 -1.48 9.59 -1.91
CA PRO A 114 -0.48 9.05 -0.99
C PRO A 114 0.82 9.84 -0.93
N ASP A 115 1.13 10.66 -1.92
CA ASP A 115 2.39 11.41 -1.98
C ASP A 115 2.64 12.23 -0.73
N ARG A 116 1.59 12.84 -0.18
CA ARG A 116 1.71 13.67 1.03
C ARG A 116 2.17 12.86 2.23
N PHE A 117 1.71 11.63 2.33
CA PHE A 117 1.97 10.75 3.48
C PHE A 117 3.33 10.06 3.35
N LEU A 118 3.71 9.68 2.15
CA LEU A 118 5.03 9.09 1.90
C LEU A 118 6.15 10.07 2.19
N LYS A 119 6.00 11.34 1.80
CA LYS A 119 7.00 12.37 2.12
C LYS A 119 7.15 12.58 3.62
N ALA A 120 6.03 12.61 4.34
CA ALA A 120 6.06 12.73 5.81
C ALA A 120 6.75 11.53 6.44
N GLY A 121 6.44 10.31 5.97
CA GLY A 121 7.08 9.08 6.44
C GLY A 121 8.58 9.05 6.17
N GLU A 122 9.00 9.46 4.98
CA GLU A 122 10.42 9.56 4.63
C GLU A 122 11.16 10.55 5.54
N TYR A 123 10.56 11.70 5.79
CA TYR A 123 11.14 12.71 6.66
C TYR A 123 11.34 12.18 8.08
N VAL A 124 10.33 11.52 8.63
CA VAL A 124 10.42 10.93 9.97
C VAL A 124 11.51 9.86 10.03
N GLN A 125 11.63 9.02 9.01
CA GLN A 125 12.66 8.00 8.95
C GLN A 125 14.07 8.59 8.86
N GLN A 126 14.24 9.70 8.16
CA GLN A 126 15.53 10.38 8.03
C GLN A 126 15.99 11.02 9.33
N THR A 127 15.07 11.42 10.19
CA THR A 127 15.38 12.09 11.46
C THR A 127 15.62 11.10 12.61
N GLN A 128 15.34 9.84 12.38
CA GLN A 128 15.60 8.77 13.35
C GLN A 128 16.98 8.16 13.15
#